data_853eb3240cfddd72be3d558e28f29320
#
_entry.id   853eb3240cfddd72be3d558e28f29320
#
_cell.length_a   1.000
_cell.length_b   1.000
_cell.length_c   1.000
_cell.angle_alpha   90.00
_cell.angle_beta   90.00
_cell.angle_gamma   90.00
#
_symmetry.space_group_name_H-M   'P 1'
#
loop_
_entity.id
_entity.type
_entity.pdbx_description
1 polymer ?
#
loop_
_entity_poly.entity_id
_entity_poly.type
_entity_poly.pdbx_seq_one_letter_code
_entity_poly.pdbx_strand_id
1 'polypeptide(L)'
;MWIDYSKEINIKNLNIIFNTDNLFPAIGSKPIVQMDQTHSSTVNFIYGNKQIYKSTDALITSNRDIALQVKVADCMPIFIFDKKSSFFGAIHAGWRGLANGIIENSIELLKKKDFNLRNIKVFIGPSISKRNFEIQNDVMECFDSKFSIVKDGKIFLSLQEVAIDKFASYGISDILNTNECTYDNLNYHSYRRDKTDKRMKGWIYYNE
;
A
#
# COMPACT_ATOMS: atom_id res chain seq x y z
N MET A 1 -3.00 4.23 -18.42
CA MET A 1 -2.38 5.52 -17.99
C MET A 1 -1.26 5.25 -17.02
N TRP A 2 -0.12 5.96 -17.15
CA TRP A 2 0.99 5.96 -16.20
C TRP A 2 0.88 7.15 -15.26
N ILE A 3 1.19 6.91 -13.97
CA ILE A 3 1.23 7.95 -12.94
C ILE A 3 2.54 7.75 -12.18
N ASP A 4 3.32 8.81 -12.05
CA ASP A 4 4.66 8.79 -11.45
C ASP A 4 4.70 9.75 -10.26
N TYR A 5 4.96 9.21 -9.06
CA TYR A 5 5.09 9.95 -7.81
C TYR A 5 6.56 10.04 -7.32
N SER A 6 7.51 9.70 -8.18
CA SER A 6 8.94 9.63 -7.79
C SER A 6 9.48 10.99 -7.34
N LYS A 7 8.94 12.09 -7.90
CA LYS A 7 9.33 13.46 -7.51
C LYS A 7 8.82 13.83 -6.12
N GLU A 8 7.59 13.45 -5.79
CA GLU A 8 6.92 13.75 -4.51
C GLU A 8 7.59 13.04 -3.35
N ILE A 9 8.09 11.83 -3.55
CA ILE A 9 8.79 11.07 -2.50
C ILE A 9 10.19 11.62 -2.22
N ASN A 10 10.82 12.27 -3.19
CA ASN A 10 12.12 12.95 -3.07
C ASN A 10 13.22 12.10 -2.42
N ILE A 11 13.37 10.86 -2.86
CA ILE A 11 14.47 9.95 -2.49
C ILE A 11 15.24 9.62 -3.75
N LYS A 12 16.55 9.84 -3.72
CA LYS A 12 17.43 9.64 -4.90
C LYS A 12 17.27 8.21 -5.46
N ASN A 13 17.00 8.13 -6.74
CA ASN A 13 16.84 6.89 -7.53
C ASN A 13 15.65 5.99 -7.10
N LEU A 14 14.88 6.31 -6.07
CA LEU A 14 13.68 5.56 -5.71
C LEU A 14 12.49 6.03 -6.54
N ASN A 15 11.78 5.08 -7.13
CA ASN A 15 10.62 5.34 -7.97
C ASN A 15 9.38 4.66 -7.40
N ILE A 16 8.26 5.39 -7.44
CA ILE A 16 6.91 4.86 -7.19
C ILE A 16 6.05 5.25 -8.37
N ILE A 17 5.61 4.26 -9.13
CA ILE A 17 4.80 4.45 -10.32
C ILE A 17 3.59 3.54 -10.32
N PHE A 18 2.52 3.97 -11.00
CA PHE A 18 1.31 3.19 -11.19
C PHE A 18 0.91 3.10 -12.66
N ASN A 19 0.21 2.03 -13.02
CA ASN A 19 -0.40 1.87 -14.33
C ASN A 19 -1.79 1.24 -14.23
N THR A 20 -2.72 1.75 -15.04
CA THR A 20 -4.11 1.29 -15.12
C THR A 20 -4.38 0.36 -16.32
N ASP A 21 -3.45 0.23 -17.27
CA ASP A 21 -3.67 -0.44 -18.56
C ASP A 21 -3.01 -1.82 -18.67
N ASN A 22 -2.65 -2.45 -17.54
CA ASN A 22 -1.94 -3.74 -17.51
C ASN A 22 -0.54 -3.74 -18.18
N LEU A 23 0.00 -2.58 -18.49
CA LEU A 23 1.37 -2.45 -18.98
C LEU A 23 2.37 -2.67 -17.83
N PHE A 24 3.59 -3.04 -18.19
CA PHE A 24 4.71 -3.14 -17.26
C PHE A 24 5.64 -1.94 -17.41
N PRO A 25 6.26 -1.47 -16.32
CA PRO A 25 7.20 -0.35 -16.40
C PRO A 25 8.47 -0.73 -17.15
N ALA A 26 9.06 0.26 -17.81
CA ALA A 26 10.39 0.12 -18.40
C ALA A 26 11.46 0.26 -17.30
N ILE A 27 11.66 -0.80 -16.52
CA ILE A 27 12.61 -0.86 -15.38
C ILE A 27 13.91 -1.62 -15.72
N GLY A 28 14.25 -1.66 -16.99
CA GLY A 28 15.41 -2.43 -17.49
C GLY A 28 15.22 -3.94 -17.31
N SER A 29 16.27 -4.63 -16.91
CA SER A 29 16.25 -6.08 -16.67
C SER A 29 15.80 -6.47 -15.24
N LYS A 30 15.36 -5.52 -14.41
CA LYS A 30 14.99 -5.81 -13.03
C LYS A 30 13.81 -6.78 -12.93
N PRO A 31 13.95 -7.91 -12.21
CA PRO A 31 12.84 -8.81 -11.94
C PRO A 31 11.73 -8.12 -11.15
N ILE A 32 10.48 -8.32 -11.57
CA ILE A 32 9.30 -7.86 -10.83
C ILE A 32 8.86 -8.97 -9.88
N VAL A 33 8.86 -8.67 -8.60
CA VAL A 33 8.41 -9.57 -7.53
C VAL A 33 7.00 -9.19 -7.09
N GLN A 34 6.11 -10.16 -7.09
CA GLN A 34 4.68 -9.99 -6.87
C GLN A 34 4.20 -10.72 -5.63
N MET A 35 3.10 -10.24 -5.09
CA MET A 35 2.32 -10.87 -4.03
C MET A 35 1.12 -11.61 -4.63
N ASP A 36 0.87 -12.83 -4.16
CA ASP A 36 -0.42 -13.49 -4.29
C ASP A 36 -1.31 -12.99 -3.15
N GLN A 37 -1.94 -11.84 -3.38
CA GLN A 37 -2.66 -11.05 -2.39
C GLN A 37 -3.98 -11.72 -2.00
N THR A 38 -4.15 -12.02 -0.72
CA THR A 38 -5.31 -12.72 -0.17
C THR A 38 -6.07 -11.89 0.89
N HIS A 39 -5.74 -10.60 1.01
CA HIS A 39 -6.24 -9.70 2.06
C HIS A 39 -5.84 -10.17 3.46
N SER A 40 -4.71 -10.86 3.58
CA SER A 40 -4.13 -11.32 4.83
C SER A 40 -3.31 -10.22 5.53
N SER A 41 -2.73 -10.57 6.67
CA SER A 41 -1.70 -9.75 7.35
C SER A 41 -0.30 -10.36 7.22
N THR A 42 -0.09 -11.24 6.23
CA THR A 42 1.20 -11.90 6.00
C THR A 42 2.19 -10.95 5.36
N VAL A 43 3.34 -10.81 6.00
CA VAL A 43 4.46 -9.96 5.57
C VAL A 43 5.71 -10.80 5.41
N ASN A 44 6.43 -10.63 4.31
CA ASN A 44 7.71 -11.31 4.09
C ASN A 44 8.84 -10.30 3.85
N PHE A 45 9.98 -10.51 4.53
CA PHE A 45 11.23 -9.85 4.16
C PHE A 45 11.98 -10.76 3.19
N ILE A 46 12.30 -10.24 2.01
CA ILE A 46 12.84 -11.03 0.92
C ILE A 46 14.24 -10.53 0.51
N TYR A 47 15.09 -11.45 0.08
CA TYR A 47 16.45 -11.18 -0.40
C TYR A 47 16.64 -11.55 -1.87
N GLY A 48 15.85 -12.52 -2.34
CA GLY A 48 15.92 -13.07 -3.69
C GLY A 48 14.91 -12.43 -4.63
N ASN A 49 14.84 -12.97 -5.83
CA ASN A 49 14.02 -12.50 -6.94
C ASN A 49 12.91 -13.49 -7.33
N LYS A 50 12.46 -14.35 -6.41
CA LYS A 50 11.32 -15.23 -6.65
C LYS A 50 10.13 -14.41 -7.12
N GLN A 51 9.57 -14.74 -8.27
CA GLN A 51 8.58 -13.89 -8.94
C GLN A 51 7.28 -13.71 -8.16
N ILE A 52 6.79 -14.74 -7.46
CA ILE A 52 5.50 -14.70 -6.75
C ILE A 52 5.64 -15.29 -5.35
N TYR A 53 5.21 -14.54 -4.34
CA TYR A 53 5.09 -14.98 -2.95
C TYR A 53 3.64 -15.29 -2.64
N LYS A 54 3.37 -16.56 -2.30
CA LYS A 54 2.03 -17.09 -2.03
C LYS A 54 1.43 -16.53 -0.74
N SER A 55 0.11 -16.28 -0.73
CA SER A 55 -0.69 -15.86 0.45
C SER A 55 -0.02 -14.72 1.23
N THR A 56 0.46 -13.72 0.50
CA THR A 56 1.26 -12.61 1.03
C THR A 56 0.67 -11.29 0.59
N ASP A 57 0.55 -10.35 1.53
CA ASP A 57 0.00 -9.02 1.28
C ASP A 57 1.00 -7.89 1.56
N ALA A 58 2.23 -8.21 2.02
CA ALA A 58 3.32 -7.26 2.10
C ALA A 58 4.68 -7.90 1.81
N LEU A 59 5.49 -7.21 1.02
CA LEU A 59 6.89 -7.57 0.75
C LEU A 59 7.81 -6.42 1.12
N ILE A 60 8.89 -6.72 1.82
CA ILE A 60 9.94 -5.77 2.20
C ILE A 60 11.28 -6.35 1.77
N THR A 61 12.19 -5.50 1.31
CA THR A 61 13.51 -5.93 0.83
C THR A 61 14.57 -4.85 0.99
N SER A 62 15.83 -5.27 1.09
CA SER A 62 17.02 -4.43 0.90
C SER A 62 17.66 -4.64 -0.48
N ASN A 63 17.14 -5.56 -1.29
CA ASN A 63 17.67 -5.85 -2.61
C ASN A 63 17.17 -4.81 -3.64
N ARG A 64 18.07 -3.96 -4.13
CA ARG A 64 17.76 -2.90 -5.11
C ARG A 64 17.69 -3.39 -6.56
N ASP A 65 18.06 -4.65 -6.82
CA ASP A 65 18.04 -5.23 -8.15
C ASP A 65 16.66 -5.79 -8.55
N ILE A 66 15.65 -5.61 -7.69
CA ILE A 66 14.27 -6.02 -7.95
C ILE A 66 13.30 -4.85 -7.84
N ALA A 67 12.13 -5.02 -8.45
CA ALA A 67 10.96 -4.16 -8.24
C ALA A 67 9.86 -4.92 -7.49
N LEU A 68 9.22 -4.30 -6.52
CA LEU A 68 8.06 -4.86 -5.83
C LEU A 68 6.77 -4.35 -6.46
N GLN A 69 5.80 -5.23 -6.66
CA GLN A 69 4.50 -4.90 -7.25
C GLN A 69 3.37 -5.11 -6.26
N VAL A 70 2.42 -4.17 -6.22
CA VAL A 70 1.11 -4.30 -5.57
C VAL A 70 -0.01 -4.10 -6.60
N LYS A 71 -1.15 -4.79 -6.42
CA LYS A 71 -2.33 -4.69 -7.30
C LYS A 71 -3.52 -4.24 -6.47
N VAL A 72 -4.24 -3.23 -6.93
CA VAL A 72 -5.37 -2.65 -6.19
C VAL A 72 -6.53 -2.25 -7.11
N ALA A 73 -7.74 -2.30 -6.56
CA ALA A 73 -8.93 -1.61 -6.99
C ALA A 73 -9.72 -1.30 -5.71
N ASP A 74 -9.56 -0.07 -5.19
CA ASP A 74 -10.06 0.47 -3.92
C ASP A 74 -9.21 0.22 -2.68
N CYS A 75 -8.60 -0.98 -2.50
CA CYS A 75 -7.66 -1.19 -1.39
C CYS A 75 -6.46 -0.24 -1.50
N MET A 76 -5.85 0.10 -0.36
CA MET A 76 -4.70 1.00 -0.34
C MET A 76 -3.42 0.28 -0.80
N PRO A 77 -2.74 0.79 -1.83
CA PRO A 77 -1.32 0.48 -2.06
C PRO A 77 -0.50 1.36 -1.12
N ILE A 78 0.22 0.75 -0.19
CA ILE A 78 1.12 1.46 0.71
C ILE A 78 2.55 1.07 0.36
N PHE A 79 3.42 2.07 0.19
CA PHE A 79 4.85 1.84 0.06
C PHE A 79 5.56 2.41 1.28
N ILE A 80 6.47 1.62 1.84
CA ILE A 80 7.31 2.00 2.97
C ILE A 80 8.78 1.96 2.53
N PHE A 81 9.56 2.93 2.96
CA PHE A 81 10.98 2.96 2.63
C PHE A 81 11.79 3.75 3.65
N ASP A 82 13.06 3.40 3.77
CA ASP A 82 13.99 4.10 4.63
C ASP A 82 14.60 5.31 3.91
N LYS A 83 14.56 6.50 4.52
CA LYS A 83 15.19 7.73 4.01
C LYS A 83 16.68 7.57 3.71
N LYS A 84 17.35 6.63 4.40
CA LYS A 84 18.76 6.27 4.16
C LYS A 84 18.91 5.15 3.13
N SER A 85 17.79 4.74 2.51
CA SER A 85 17.76 3.75 1.43
C SER A 85 18.22 2.35 1.83
N SER A 86 18.04 1.94 3.09
CA SER A 86 18.45 0.61 3.57
C SER A 86 17.42 -0.48 3.27
N PHE A 87 16.14 -0.10 3.08
CA PHE A 87 15.07 -1.00 2.65
C PHE A 87 13.96 -0.25 1.91
N PHE A 88 13.12 -1.01 1.23
CA PHE A 88 11.83 -0.56 0.70
C PHE A 88 10.83 -1.71 0.70
N GLY A 89 9.54 -1.39 0.65
CA GLY A 89 8.48 -2.39 0.71
C GLY A 89 7.19 -1.93 0.05
N ALA A 90 6.37 -2.89 -0.34
CA ALA A 90 5.02 -2.71 -0.87
C ALA A 90 4.03 -3.50 -0.02
N ILE A 91 2.93 -2.86 0.38
CA ILE A 91 1.87 -3.41 1.22
C ILE A 91 0.53 -3.25 0.51
N HIS A 92 -0.24 -4.32 0.42
CA HIS A 92 -1.64 -4.31 0.05
C HIS A 92 -2.50 -4.20 1.30
N ALA A 93 -3.14 -3.05 1.53
CA ALA A 93 -3.92 -2.78 2.72
C ALA A 93 -5.40 -2.57 2.40
N GLY A 94 -6.14 -3.67 2.28
CA GLY A 94 -7.60 -3.66 2.35
C GLY A 94 -8.07 -3.67 3.81
N TRP A 95 -9.39 -3.51 4.06
CA TRP A 95 -9.93 -3.46 5.41
C TRP A 95 -9.60 -4.72 6.24
N ARG A 96 -9.64 -5.92 5.63
CA ARG A 96 -9.28 -7.17 6.32
C ARG A 96 -7.83 -7.19 6.76
N GLY A 97 -6.91 -6.80 5.87
CA GLY A 97 -5.48 -6.70 6.19
C GLY A 97 -5.22 -5.70 7.31
N LEU A 98 -5.87 -4.52 7.26
CA LEU A 98 -5.76 -3.50 8.32
C LEU A 98 -6.31 -3.99 9.66
N ALA A 99 -7.48 -4.64 9.67
CA ALA A 99 -8.07 -5.20 10.89
C ALA A 99 -7.20 -6.31 11.49
N ASN A 100 -6.57 -7.13 10.64
CA ASN A 100 -5.70 -8.23 11.06
C ASN A 100 -4.24 -7.82 11.31
N GLY A 101 -3.89 -6.52 11.23
CA GLY A 101 -2.58 -6.02 11.64
C GLY A 101 -1.49 -6.07 10.57
N ILE A 102 -1.82 -5.86 9.28
CA ILE A 102 -0.80 -5.85 8.21
C ILE A 102 0.27 -4.76 8.41
N ILE A 103 -0.10 -3.60 8.95
CA ILE A 103 0.85 -2.50 9.24
C ILE A 103 1.71 -2.89 10.44
N GLU A 104 1.09 -3.34 11.52
CA GLU A 104 1.78 -3.76 12.74
C GLU A 104 2.79 -4.87 12.44
N ASN A 105 2.38 -5.89 11.69
CA ASN A 105 3.27 -6.99 11.30
C ASN A 105 4.44 -6.52 10.43
N SER A 106 4.20 -5.53 9.55
CA SER A 106 5.26 -4.94 8.72
C SER A 106 6.30 -4.22 9.59
N ILE A 107 5.83 -3.44 10.57
CA ILE A 107 6.72 -2.69 11.47
C ILE A 107 7.45 -3.63 12.43
N GLU A 108 6.78 -4.63 13.00
CA GLU A 108 7.43 -5.62 13.85
C GLU A 108 8.50 -6.43 13.10
N LEU A 109 8.26 -6.73 11.82
CA LEU A 109 9.27 -7.35 10.98
C LEU A 109 10.51 -6.45 10.78
N LEU A 110 10.30 -5.13 10.57
CA LEU A 110 11.39 -4.16 10.47
C LEU A 110 12.16 -4.02 11.78
N LYS A 111 11.48 -4.01 12.94
CA LYS A 111 12.11 -4.01 14.27
C LYS A 111 12.98 -5.25 14.48
N LYS A 112 12.46 -6.44 14.16
CA LYS A 112 13.19 -7.71 14.26
C LYS A 112 14.45 -7.75 13.38
N LYS A 113 14.53 -6.88 12.40
CA LYS A 113 15.68 -6.72 11.51
C LYS A 113 16.53 -5.50 11.82
N ASP A 114 16.32 -4.89 12.99
CA ASP A 114 17.08 -3.76 13.53
C ASP A 114 17.03 -2.49 12.67
N PHE A 115 15.98 -2.32 11.84
CA PHE A 115 15.78 -1.07 11.11
C PHE A 115 15.28 0.05 12.01
N ASN A 116 15.80 1.26 11.80
CA ASN A 116 15.43 2.42 12.58
C ASN A 116 14.09 3.02 12.08
N LEU A 117 13.04 2.86 12.87
CA LEU A 117 11.70 3.33 12.50
C LEU A 117 11.60 4.85 12.27
N ARG A 118 12.47 5.66 12.89
CA ARG A 118 12.51 7.13 12.70
C ARG A 118 12.89 7.55 11.28
N ASN A 119 13.53 6.65 10.54
CA ASN A 119 13.92 6.90 9.16
C ASN A 119 12.85 6.48 8.15
N ILE A 120 11.77 5.86 8.59
CA ILE A 120 10.72 5.37 7.69
C ILE A 120 9.93 6.54 7.12
N LYS A 121 9.74 6.50 5.81
CA LYS A 121 8.76 7.28 5.09
C LYS A 121 7.70 6.36 4.51
N VAL A 122 6.46 6.79 4.56
CA VAL A 122 5.29 6.06 4.05
C VAL A 122 4.69 6.84 2.90
N PHE A 123 4.34 6.14 1.84
CA PHE A 123 3.53 6.67 0.74
C PHE A 123 2.24 5.85 0.64
N ILE A 124 1.09 6.52 0.73
CA ILE A 124 -0.24 5.93 0.54
C ILE A 124 -0.74 6.39 -0.83
N GLY A 125 -0.86 5.45 -1.75
CA GLY A 125 -1.33 5.72 -3.11
C GLY A 125 -2.85 5.81 -3.25
N PRO A 126 -3.35 5.99 -4.48
CA PRO A 126 -4.78 6.10 -4.77
C PRO A 126 -5.58 4.91 -4.25
N SER A 127 -6.67 5.19 -3.52
CA SER A 127 -7.53 4.20 -2.88
C SER A 127 -8.93 4.76 -2.66
N ILE A 128 -9.89 3.95 -2.25
CA ILE A 128 -11.25 4.44 -1.99
C ILE A 128 -11.28 5.39 -0.79
N SER A 129 -11.90 6.56 -0.95
CA SER A 129 -12.03 7.55 0.13
C SER A 129 -13.17 7.21 1.10
N LYS A 130 -13.12 7.78 2.33
CA LYS A 130 -14.16 7.64 3.35
C LYS A 130 -15.58 7.81 2.77
N ARG A 131 -15.80 8.87 1.99
CA ARG A 131 -17.13 9.22 1.44
C ARG A 131 -17.74 8.16 0.52
N ASN A 132 -16.93 7.24 0.00
CA ASN A 132 -17.35 6.20 -0.95
C ASN A 132 -17.20 4.79 -0.38
N PHE A 133 -16.56 4.64 0.80
CA PHE A 133 -16.35 3.34 1.41
C PHE A 133 -17.42 3.05 2.47
N GLU A 134 -18.66 2.80 1.99
CA GLU A 134 -19.75 2.30 2.81
C GLU A 134 -19.43 0.90 3.32
N ILE A 135 -19.64 0.67 4.62
CA ILE A 135 -19.40 -0.61 5.30
C ILE A 135 -20.64 -1.03 6.10
N GLN A 136 -20.65 -2.28 6.55
CA GLN A 136 -21.64 -2.82 7.47
C GLN A 136 -21.08 -2.88 8.90
N ASN A 137 -21.94 -3.19 9.88
CA ASN A 137 -21.58 -3.23 11.29
C ASN A 137 -20.45 -4.22 11.60
N ASP A 138 -20.43 -5.38 10.95
CA ASP A 138 -19.38 -6.38 11.11
C ASP A 138 -17.97 -5.85 10.77
N VAL A 139 -17.87 -4.98 9.77
CA VAL A 139 -16.60 -4.30 9.44
C VAL A 139 -16.33 -3.19 10.45
N MET A 140 -17.37 -2.44 10.87
CA MET A 140 -17.20 -1.35 11.82
C MET A 140 -16.65 -1.82 13.16
N GLU A 141 -17.09 -2.98 13.66
CA GLU A 141 -16.63 -3.59 14.91
C GLU A 141 -15.11 -3.88 14.94
N CYS A 142 -14.47 -3.94 13.76
CA CYS A 142 -13.03 -4.15 13.65
C CYS A 142 -12.19 -2.87 13.85
N PHE A 143 -12.83 -1.69 13.97
CA PHE A 143 -12.15 -0.40 13.98
C PHE A 143 -12.71 0.55 15.03
N ASP A 144 -11.90 1.51 15.48
CA ASP A 144 -12.36 2.60 16.33
C ASP A 144 -13.35 3.49 15.57
N SER A 145 -14.47 3.84 16.22
CA SER A 145 -15.53 4.66 15.63
C SER A 145 -15.08 6.05 15.18
N LYS A 146 -13.97 6.57 15.71
CA LYS A 146 -13.36 7.84 15.28
C LYS A 146 -13.01 7.87 13.79
N PHE A 147 -12.77 6.73 13.15
CA PHE A 147 -12.42 6.62 11.72
C PHE A 147 -13.64 6.58 10.80
N SER A 148 -14.83 6.50 11.35
CA SER A 148 -16.09 6.39 10.59
C SER A 148 -16.97 7.63 10.74
N ILE A 149 -17.94 7.74 9.83
CA ILE A 149 -19.06 8.66 9.93
C ILE A 149 -20.33 7.91 9.60
N VAL A 150 -21.44 8.32 10.25
CA VAL A 150 -22.77 7.85 9.88
C VAL A 150 -23.47 8.96 9.10
N LYS A 151 -23.94 8.65 7.91
CA LYS A 151 -24.68 9.56 7.05
C LYS A 151 -25.83 8.82 6.38
N ASP A 152 -27.05 9.36 6.47
CA ASP A 152 -28.26 8.78 5.89
C ASP A 152 -28.47 7.28 6.28
N GLY A 153 -28.19 6.95 7.55
CA GLY A 153 -28.27 5.58 8.06
C GLY A 153 -27.19 4.61 7.59
N LYS A 154 -26.19 5.10 6.85
CA LYS A 154 -25.07 4.31 6.31
C LYS A 154 -23.78 4.67 7.03
N ILE A 155 -22.90 3.68 7.21
CA ILE A 155 -21.61 3.84 7.85
C ILE A 155 -20.53 3.93 6.78
N PHE A 156 -19.64 4.94 6.89
CA PHE A 156 -18.52 5.14 5.99
C PHE A 156 -17.21 5.16 6.77
N LEU A 157 -16.23 4.36 6.34
CA LEU A 157 -14.95 4.18 7.02
C LEU A 157 -13.80 4.80 6.22
N SER A 158 -12.84 5.43 6.90
CA SER A 158 -11.58 5.88 6.31
C SER A 158 -10.47 4.88 6.54
N LEU A 159 -10.11 4.13 5.52
CA LEU A 159 -8.95 3.23 5.58
C LEU A 159 -7.64 4.02 5.72
N GLN A 160 -7.57 5.21 5.11
CA GLN A 160 -6.39 6.08 5.17
C GLN A 160 -6.16 6.59 6.60
N GLU A 161 -7.21 7.07 7.30
CA GLU A 161 -7.09 7.54 8.68
C GLU A 161 -6.68 6.39 9.62
N VAL A 162 -7.24 5.18 9.43
CA VAL A 162 -6.82 3.98 10.17
C VAL A 162 -5.33 3.70 9.96
N ALA A 163 -4.87 3.71 8.71
CA ALA A 163 -3.47 3.43 8.40
C ALA A 163 -2.53 4.48 8.99
N ILE A 164 -2.87 5.76 8.89
CA ILE A 164 -2.09 6.88 9.43
C ILE A 164 -1.98 6.77 10.96
N ASP A 165 -3.09 6.51 11.65
CA ASP A 165 -3.12 6.33 13.11
C ASP A 165 -2.25 5.15 13.56
N LYS A 166 -2.33 4.02 12.84
CA LYS A 166 -1.48 2.85 13.10
C LYS A 166 0.01 3.16 12.93
N PHE A 167 0.43 3.82 11.86
CA PHE A 167 1.82 4.25 11.69
C PHE A 167 2.25 5.24 12.78
N ALA A 168 1.39 6.22 13.11
CA ALA A 168 1.67 7.21 14.15
C ALA A 168 1.87 6.57 15.54
N SER A 169 1.16 5.50 15.87
CA SER A 169 1.33 4.77 17.14
C SER A 169 2.74 4.15 17.30
N TYR A 170 3.45 3.93 16.20
CA TYR A 170 4.86 3.51 16.18
C TYR A 170 5.85 4.67 16.03
N GLY A 171 5.38 5.93 16.09
CA GLY A 171 6.22 7.13 15.93
C GLY A 171 6.61 7.43 14.49
N ILE A 172 5.93 6.84 13.49
CA ILE A 172 6.14 7.09 12.07
C ILE A 172 5.15 8.16 11.62
N SER A 173 5.64 9.38 11.39
CA SER A 173 4.81 10.54 11.02
C SER A 173 5.12 11.11 9.63
N ASP A 174 6.20 10.66 8.98
CA ASP A 174 6.53 11.09 7.62
C ASP A 174 5.70 10.28 6.60
N ILE A 175 4.46 10.74 6.39
CA ILE A 175 3.46 10.05 5.57
C ILE A 175 2.99 10.98 4.46
N LEU A 176 3.23 10.59 3.23
CA LEU A 176 2.67 11.21 2.04
C LEU A 176 1.43 10.41 1.60
N ASN A 177 0.25 11.01 1.72
CA ASN A 177 -0.99 10.44 1.23
C ASN A 177 -1.45 11.23 0.00
N THR A 178 -1.69 10.55 -1.12
CA THR A 178 -2.14 11.19 -2.35
C THR A 178 -3.54 11.80 -2.20
N ASN A 179 -4.36 11.30 -1.28
CA ASN A 179 -5.78 11.66 -1.11
C ASN A 179 -6.63 11.46 -2.38
N GLU A 180 -6.13 10.68 -3.33
CA GLU A 180 -6.84 10.39 -4.58
C GLU A 180 -7.81 9.23 -4.40
N CYS A 181 -9.08 9.46 -4.76
CA CYS A 181 -10.13 8.46 -4.62
C CYS A 181 -10.31 7.65 -5.91
N THR A 182 -10.15 6.34 -5.82
CA THR A 182 -10.33 5.42 -6.95
C THR A 182 -11.77 5.36 -7.45
N TYR A 183 -12.75 5.56 -6.55
CA TYR A 183 -14.17 5.58 -6.91
C TYR A 183 -14.56 6.82 -7.71
N ASP A 184 -14.05 8.00 -7.33
CA ASP A 184 -14.42 9.27 -7.96
C ASP A 184 -13.65 9.53 -9.25
N ASN A 185 -12.40 9.12 -9.31
CA ASN A 185 -11.56 9.30 -10.49
C ASN A 185 -11.73 8.11 -11.46
N LEU A 186 -12.39 8.38 -12.60
CA LEU A 186 -12.70 7.37 -13.61
C LEU A 186 -11.45 6.81 -14.33
N ASN A 187 -10.30 7.44 -14.17
CA ASN A 187 -9.04 6.91 -14.68
C ASN A 187 -8.49 5.75 -13.84
N TYR A 188 -9.02 5.53 -12.63
CA TYR A 188 -8.64 4.44 -11.75
C TYR A 188 -9.65 3.28 -11.80
N HIS A 189 -9.18 2.06 -11.60
CA HIS A 189 -10.06 0.93 -11.40
C HIS A 189 -10.65 0.97 -9.99
N SER A 190 -11.97 0.81 -9.90
CA SER A 190 -12.69 0.72 -8.64
C SER A 190 -13.60 -0.51 -8.65
N TYR A 191 -13.37 -1.43 -7.73
CA TYR A 191 -14.24 -2.58 -7.55
C TYR A 191 -15.61 -2.17 -6.99
N ARG A 192 -15.63 -1.16 -6.11
CA ARG A 192 -16.88 -0.64 -5.52
C ARG A 192 -17.80 -0.06 -6.59
N ARG A 193 -17.24 0.70 -7.52
CA ARG A 193 -17.99 1.34 -8.61
C ARG A 193 -18.39 0.35 -9.70
N ASP A 194 -17.43 -0.44 -10.20
CA ASP A 194 -17.56 -1.14 -11.47
C ASP A 194 -17.72 -2.67 -11.33
N LYS A 195 -17.52 -3.23 -10.13
CA LYS A 195 -17.44 -4.68 -9.88
C LYS A 195 -16.43 -5.39 -10.81
N THR A 196 -15.38 -4.69 -11.19
CA THR A 196 -14.38 -5.11 -12.17
C THR A 196 -13.31 -6.03 -11.58
N ASP A 197 -12.81 -6.95 -12.38
CA ASP A 197 -11.61 -7.74 -12.06
C ASP A 197 -10.31 -7.03 -12.45
N LYS A 198 -10.40 -5.88 -13.13
CA LYS A 198 -9.24 -5.08 -13.48
C LYS A 198 -8.61 -4.50 -12.21
N ARG A 199 -7.28 -4.39 -12.22
CA ARG A 199 -6.50 -3.84 -11.11
C ARG A 199 -5.51 -2.81 -11.63
N MET A 200 -5.41 -1.70 -10.92
CA MET A 200 -4.27 -0.81 -11.02
C MET A 200 -3.06 -1.52 -10.40
N LYS A 201 -1.92 -1.43 -11.06
CA LYS A 201 -0.65 -1.94 -10.56
C LYS A 201 0.22 -0.78 -10.10
N GLY A 202 0.84 -0.93 -8.94
CA GLY A 202 1.83 -0.01 -8.41
C GLY A 202 3.17 -0.72 -8.21
N TRP A 203 4.27 -0.03 -8.49
CA TRP A 203 5.63 -0.55 -8.31
C TRP A 203 6.47 0.42 -7.51
N ILE A 204 7.35 -0.15 -6.68
CA ILE A 204 8.45 0.56 -6.03
C ILE A 204 9.76 -0.12 -6.40
N TYR A 205 10.75 0.67 -6.82
CA TYR A 205 12.07 0.17 -7.23
C TYR A 205 13.12 1.29 -7.23
N TYR A 206 14.39 0.89 -7.19
CA TYR A 206 15.51 1.81 -7.41
C TYR A 206 15.98 1.77 -8.86
N ASN A 207 16.25 2.93 -9.45
CA ASN A 207 17.06 3.02 -10.66
C ASN A 207 18.56 2.81 -10.31
N GLU A 208 19.37 2.49 -11.33
CA GLU A 208 20.83 2.42 -11.23
C GLU A 208 21.44 3.80 -10.98
#